data_9f849ff3fa5494f70325fd8a005f2deb
#
_entry.id   9f849ff3fa5494f70325fd8a005f2deb
#
_cell.length_a   1.000
_cell.length_b   1.000
_cell.length_c   1.000
_cell.angle_alpha   90.00
_cell.angle_beta   90.00
_cell.angle_gamma   90.00
#
_symmetry.space_group_name_H-M   'P 1'
#
loop_
_entity.id
_entity.type
_entity.pdbx_description
1 polymer ?
#
loop_
_entity_poly.entity_id
_entity_poly.type
_entity_poly.pdbx_seq_one_letter_code
_entity_poly.pdbx_strand_id
1 'polypeptide(L)'
;MRHAWSVLTVALLMCGLDSSAQVSPAPMAKRPCREHPQLIGQCFTIRGRMNYWNGAPSVRIWQVGTKRILGVSEGRFKMDGYLNLPAAIEAKLSWESDLFGDFVVCPFTPDEPGVMRFVCVDSAKHLSVRAHKGH
;
A
#
# COMPACT_ATOMS: atom_id res chain seq x y z
N MET A 1 -3.79 -89.36 1.23
CA MET A 1 -4.51 -88.38 0.40
C MET A 1 -5.11 -87.30 1.31
N ARG A 2 -4.40 -86.17 1.40
CA ARG A 2 -4.92 -85.05 2.17
C ARG A 2 -4.39 -83.80 1.44
N HIS A 3 -5.28 -83.12 0.75
CA HIS A 3 -5.03 -81.89 0.12
C HIS A 3 -5.08 -80.74 1.11
N ALA A 4 -3.93 -80.12 1.39
CA ALA A 4 -3.84 -78.86 2.14
C ALA A 4 -4.07 -77.69 1.19
N TRP A 5 -5.15 -76.97 1.43
CA TRP A 5 -5.40 -75.71 0.73
C TRP A 5 -4.78 -74.54 1.52
N SER A 6 -3.72 -74.01 0.94
CA SER A 6 -3.14 -72.76 1.46
C SER A 6 -3.98 -71.58 1.02
N VAL A 7 -4.58 -70.89 1.98
CA VAL A 7 -5.27 -69.64 1.74
C VAL A 7 -4.23 -68.52 1.79
N LEU A 8 -3.94 -67.92 0.62
CA LEU A 8 -3.11 -66.74 0.52
C LEU A 8 -3.96 -65.50 0.87
N THR A 9 -3.69 -64.90 2.02
CA THR A 9 -4.32 -63.66 2.44
C THR A 9 -3.51 -62.51 1.84
N VAL A 10 -4.05 -61.81 0.83
CA VAL A 10 -3.48 -60.61 0.27
C VAL A 10 -3.93 -59.45 1.15
N ALA A 11 -2.98 -58.86 1.90
CA ALA A 11 -3.21 -57.64 2.64
C ALA A 11 -3.06 -56.46 1.69
N LEU A 12 -4.17 -55.77 1.34
CA LEU A 12 -4.14 -54.49 0.66
C LEU A 12 -3.70 -53.41 1.65
N LEU A 13 -2.48 -52.93 1.49
CA LEU A 13 -2.03 -51.67 2.12
C LEU A 13 -2.72 -50.48 1.41
N MET A 14 -3.72 -49.91 2.04
CA MET A 14 -4.27 -48.62 1.65
C MET A 14 -3.30 -47.52 2.11
N CYS A 15 -2.43 -47.03 1.20
CA CYS A 15 -1.71 -45.77 1.40
C CYS A 15 -2.73 -44.62 1.38
N GLY A 16 -3.10 -44.14 2.54
CA GLY A 16 -3.84 -42.90 2.70
C GLY A 16 -2.92 -41.74 2.30
N LEU A 17 -3.20 -41.11 1.17
CA LEU A 17 -2.61 -39.82 0.81
C LEU A 17 -3.29 -38.73 1.66
N ASP A 18 -2.69 -38.43 2.80
CA ASP A 18 -3.03 -37.21 3.54
C ASP A 18 -2.59 -36.00 2.73
N SER A 19 -3.50 -35.49 1.90
CA SER A 19 -3.38 -34.18 1.30
C SER A 19 -3.56 -33.12 2.38
N SER A 20 -2.48 -32.82 3.10
CA SER A 20 -2.41 -31.65 3.95
C SER A 20 -2.47 -30.41 3.05
N ALA A 21 -3.67 -29.89 2.85
CA ALA A 21 -3.85 -28.59 2.22
C ALA A 21 -3.14 -27.56 3.10
N GLN A 22 -1.96 -27.10 2.67
CA GLN A 22 -1.27 -25.99 3.30
C GLN A 22 -2.10 -24.73 3.03
N VAL A 23 -2.88 -24.32 4.02
CA VAL A 23 -3.54 -23.02 4.03
C VAL A 23 -2.43 -21.98 4.17
N SER A 24 -2.02 -21.37 3.04
CA SER A 24 -1.15 -20.19 3.10
C SER A 24 -1.87 -19.11 3.87
N PRO A 25 -1.24 -18.51 4.91
CA PRO A 25 -1.87 -17.43 5.63
C PRO A 25 -2.18 -16.29 4.66
N ALA A 26 -3.41 -15.79 4.69
CA ALA A 26 -3.82 -14.63 3.89
C ALA A 26 -2.84 -13.48 4.15
N PRO A 27 -2.41 -12.71 3.12
CA PRO A 27 -1.52 -11.58 3.33
C PRO A 27 -2.18 -10.61 4.32
N MET A 28 -1.48 -10.29 5.41
CA MET A 28 -1.99 -9.38 6.42
C MET A 28 -2.27 -8.02 5.77
N ALA A 29 -3.49 -7.50 5.95
CA ALA A 29 -3.86 -6.18 5.47
C ALA A 29 -2.91 -5.14 6.05
N LYS A 30 -2.34 -4.28 5.19
CA LYS A 30 -1.45 -3.21 5.63
C LYS A 30 -2.24 -2.17 6.45
N ARG A 31 -1.63 -1.66 7.51
CA ARG A 31 -2.21 -0.65 8.37
C ARG A 31 -2.25 0.72 7.67
N PRO A 32 -3.26 1.55 7.98
CA PRO A 32 -3.35 2.87 7.40
C PRO A 32 -2.23 3.80 7.89
N CYS A 33 -1.99 4.85 7.12
CA CYS A 33 -1.00 5.89 7.41
C CYS A 33 -1.09 6.45 8.82
N ARG A 34 -2.30 6.73 9.33
CA ARG A 34 -2.51 7.32 10.66
C ARG A 34 -2.00 6.48 11.83
N GLU A 35 -1.78 5.19 11.62
CA GLU A 35 -1.25 4.28 12.63
C GLU A 35 0.28 4.11 12.54
N HIS A 36 0.93 4.82 11.62
CA HIS A 36 2.37 4.69 11.42
C HIS A 36 3.14 5.20 12.64
N PRO A 37 4.04 4.39 13.25
CA PRO A 37 4.69 4.72 14.52
C PRO A 37 5.70 5.87 14.44
N GLN A 38 6.16 6.23 13.25
CA GLN A 38 7.14 7.32 13.03
C GLN A 38 6.49 8.68 12.77
N LEU A 39 5.18 8.81 12.91
CA LEU A 39 4.50 10.10 12.78
C LEU A 39 4.89 11.02 13.94
N ILE A 40 5.10 12.30 13.62
CA ILE A 40 5.52 13.31 14.61
C ILE A 40 4.41 14.26 15.03
N GLY A 41 3.19 14.11 14.48
CA GLY A 41 2.07 14.98 14.80
C GLY A 41 0.75 14.45 14.28
N GLN A 42 -0.30 15.25 14.45
CA GLN A 42 -1.63 14.90 14.00
C GLN A 42 -1.75 14.98 12.48
N CYS A 43 -2.59 14.12 11.91
CA CYS A 43 -2.99 14.22 10.51
C CYS A 43 -3.80 15.50 10.29
N PHE A 44 -3.68 16.08 9.11
CA PHE A 44 -4.42 17.29 8.71
C PHE A 44 -4.89 17.17 7.26
N THR A 45 -5.90 17.96 6.91
CA THR A 45 -6.48 17.96 5.57
C THR A 45 -5.93 19.11 4.74
N ILE A 46 -5.58 18.83 3.50
CA ILE A 46 -5.20 19.85 2.52
C ILE A 46 -5.98 19.68 1.24
N ARG A 47 -6.29 20.77 0.57
CA ARG A 47 -6.68 20.77 -0.84
C ARG A 47 -5.42 20.65 -1.67
N GLY A 48 -5.26 19.56 -2.41
CA GLY A 48 -4.01 19.24 -3.08
C GLY A 48 -4.15 18.86 -4.55
N ARG A 49 -3.04 18.98 -5.25
CA ARG A 49 -2.78 18.41 -6.57
C ARG A 49 -1.65 17.39 -6.42
N MET A 50 -1.97 16.13 -6.56
CA MET A 50 -1.03 15.01 -6.47
C MET A 50 -0.64 14.54 -7.86
N ASN A 51 0.65 14.28 -8.06
CA ASN A 51 1.16 13.74 -9.32
C ASN A 51 2.51 13.06 -9.14
N TYR A 52 2.97 12.38 -10.20
CA TYR A 52 4.31 11.82 -10.26
C TYR A 52 5.33 12.86 -10.67
N TRP A 53 6.53 12.74 -10.09
CA TRP A 53 7.70 13.56 -10.38
C TRP A 53 8.92 12.66 -10.60
N ASN A 54 9.85 13.13 -11.41
CA ASN A 54 11.16 12.51 -11.50
C ASN A 54 11.96 12.80 -10.23
N GLY A 55 12.45 11.76 -9.59
CA GLY A 55 13.23 11.85 -8.36
C GLY A 55 12.48 11.31 -7.13
N ALA A 56 13.15 11.34 -5.97
CA ALA A 56 12.63 10.85 -4.71
C ALA A 56 12.21 12.02 -3.79
N PRO A 57 10.99 12.01 -3.23
CA PRO A 57 9.92 11.04 -3.51
C PRO A 57 9.28 11.28 -4.87
N SER A 58 8.82 10.21 -5.52
CA SER A 58 8.20 10.30 -6.84
C SER A 58 6.77 10.81 -6.78
N VAL A 59 6.06 10.61 -5.67
CA VAL A 59 4.72 11.15 -5.47
C VAL A 59 4.79 12.42 -4.63
N ARG A 60 4.24 13.50 -5.15
CA ARG A 60 4.21 14.80 -4.47
C ARG A 60 2.83 15.40 -4.51
N ILE A 61 2.51 16.20 -3.48
CA ILE A 61 1.24 16.92 -3.36
C ILE A 61 1.57 18.42 -3.26
N TRP A 62 1.19 19.17 -4.26
CA TRP A 62 1.18 20.62 -4.15
C TRP A 62 -0.07 21.06 -3.41
N GLN A 63 0.10 21.77 -2.31
CA GLN A 63 -1.02 22.39 -1.59
C GLN A 63 -1.53 23.58 -2.37
N VAL A 64 -2.72 23.45 -2.96
CA VAL A 64 -3.32 24.43 -3.86
C VAL A 64 -3.44 25.79 -3.16
N GLY A 65 -3.08 26.85 -3.88
CA GLY A 65 -3.08 28.23 -3.36
C GLY A 65 -1.86 28.59 -2.53
N THR A 66 -0.86 27.71 -2.43
CA THR A 66 0.38 27.97 -1.70
C THR A 66 1.60 27.63 -2.56
N LYS A 67 2.80 27.86 -2.01
CA LYS A 67 4.07 27.39 -2.59
C LYS A 67 4.54 26.07 -1.94
N ARG A 68 3.71 25.43 -1.13
CA ARG A 68 4.09 24.23 -0.38
C ARG A 68 3.91 22.97 -1.21
N ILE A 69 4.95 22.14 -1.20
CA ILE A 69 4.94 20.80 -1.78
C ILE A 69 5.25 19.81 -0.67
N LEU A 70 4.39 18.82 -0.54
CA LEU A 70 4.57 17.70 0.37
C LEU A 70 5.08 16.50 -0.42
N GLY A 71 6.03 15.76 0.13
CA GLY A 71 6.52 14.52 -0.44
C GLY A 71 5.84 13.32 0.21
N VAL A 72 5.18 12.46 -0.57
CA VAL A 72 4.68 11.18 -0.06
C VAL A 72 5.87 10.23 0.07
N SER A 73 6.18 9.83 1.29
CA SER A 73 7.39 9.07 1.55
C SER A 73 7.34 7.65 0.97
N GLU A 74 8.37 7.29 0.21
CA GLU A 74 8.51 5.97 -0.42
C GLU A 74 9.64 5.14 0.19
N GLY A 75 10.71 5.78 0.63
CA GLY A 75 11.92 5.12 1.11
C GLY A 75 12.15 5.28 2.61
N ARG A 76 12.56 6.49 3.02
CA ARG A 76 13.02 6.79 4.38
C ARG A 76 12.05 6.40 5.50
N PHE A 77 10.74 6.57 5.26
CA PHE A 77 9.68 6.26 6.22
C PHE A 77 8.81 5.08 5.74
N LYS A 78 9.30 4.29 4.79
CA LYS A 78 8.63 3.07 4.39
C LYS A 78 8.88 2.00 5.46
N MET A 79 7.79 1.43 5.96
CA MET A 79 7.82 0.39 6.97
C MET A 79 6.90 -0.75 6.55
N ASP A 80 7.37 -1.98 6.72
CA ASP A 80 6.55 -3.15 6.41
C ASP A 80 5.29 -3.18 7.27
N GLY A 81 4.18 -3.52 6.66
CA GLY A 81 2.88 -3.55 7.33
C GLY A 81 2.13 -2.22 7.36
N TYR A 82 2.69 -1.12 6.82
CA TYR A 82 2.03 0.19 6.75
C TYR A 82 1.91 0.70 5.32
N LEU A 83 0.85 1.46 5.05
CA LEU A 83 0.65 2.15 3.78
C LEU A 83 1.02 3.62 3.92
N ASN A 84 1.94 4.09 3.06
CA ASN A 84 2.22 5.52 2.95
C ASN A 84 1.32 6.21 1.89
N LEU A 85 0.75 5.41 1.00
CA LEU A 85 -0.25 5.84 0.02
C LEU A 85 -1.29 4.73 -0.14
N PRO A 86 -2.60 5.00 0.06
CA PRO A 86 -3.65 4.01 -0.17
C PRO A 86 -3.67 3.55 -1.62
N ALA A 87 -3.80 2.23 -1.84
CA ALA A 87 -3.80 1.65 -3.19
C ALA A 87 -4.90 2.22 -4.09
N ALA A 88 -6.07 2.55 -3.54
CA ALA A 88 -7.18 3.15 -4.28
C ALA A 88 -6.86 4.57 -4.80
N ILE A 89 -5.99 5.32 -4.11
CA ILE A 89 -5.50 6.63 -4.55
C ILE A 89 -4.39 6.44 -5.58
N GLU A 90 -3.44 5.56 -5.30
CA GLU A 90 -2.32 5.25 -6.19
C GLU A 90 -2.81 4.80 -7.57
N ALA A 91 -3.86 3.98 -7.64
CA ALA A 91 -4.47 3.51 -8.89
C ALA A 91 -5.03 4.63 -9.78
N LYS A 92 -5.22 5.84 -9.25
CA LYS A 92 -5.70 7.03 -9.99
C LYS A 92 -4.57 7.92 -10.50
N LEU A 93 -3.32 7.64 -10.10
CA LEU A 93 -2.15 8.41 -10.53
C LEU A 93 -1.69 7.94 -11.90
N SER A 94 -1.28 8.89 -12.73
CA SER A 94 -0.57 8.63 -13.98
C SER A 94 0.44 9.75 -14.26
N TRP A 95 1.38 9.49 -15.16
CA TRP A 95 2.36 10.49 -15.59
C TRP A 95 1.76 11.59 -16.47
N GLU A 96 0.58 11.32 -17.06
CA GLU A 96 -0.10 12.23 -18.00
C GLU A 96 -1.19 13.06 -17.33
N SER A 97 -1.40 12.91 -16.02
CA SER A 97 -2.51 13.58 -15.34
C SER A 97 -2.17 13.98 -13.92
N ASP A 98 -2.91 14.97 -13.44
CA ASP A 98 -2.93 15.39 -12.05
C ASP A 98 -4.17 14.84 -11.33
N LEU A 99 -4.01 14.42 -10.08
CA LEU A 99 -5.10 14.05 -9.20
C LEU A 99 -5.37 15.17 -8.19
N PHE A 100 -6.51 15.83 -8.34
CA PHE A 100 -6.96 16.84 -7.39
C PHE A 100 -7.86 16.23 -6.32
N GLY A 101 -7.80 16.73 -5.10
CA GLY A 101 -8.66 16.27 -4.02
C GLY A 101 -8.38 16.93 -2.69
N ASP A 102 -9.15 16.56 -1.69
CA ASP A 102 -8.92 16.87 -0.29
C ASP A 102 -8.23 15.67 0.34
N PHE A 103 -6.94 15.81 0.64
CA PHE A 103 -6.10 14.74 1.17
C PHE A 103 -5.93 14.90 2.67
N VAL A 104 -6.19 13.84 3.43
CA VAL A 104 -5.77 13.73 4.82
C VAL A 104 -4.34 13.17 4.82
N VAL A 105 -3.41 13.97 5.30
CA VAL A 105 -1.98 13.63 5.34
C VAL A 105 -1.46 13.64 6.77
N CYS A 106 -0.51 12.77 7.07
CA CYS A 106 0.08 12.65 8.39
C CYS A 106 1.60 12.85 8.30
N PRO A 107 2.18 13.73 9.15
CA PRO A 107 3.56 14.19 8.95
C PRO A 107 4.60 13.25 9.57
N PHE A 108 5.69 13.01 8.83
CA PHE A 108 6.91 12.40 9.33
C PHE A 108 7.98 13.41 9.70
N THR A 109 7.93 14.61 9.13
CA THR A 109 8.91 15.67 9.37
C THR A 109 8.24 16.96 9.77
N PRO A 110 8.94 17.85 10.51
CA PRO A 110 8.39 19.13 10.90
C PRO A 110 8.10 20.03 9.69
N ASP A 111 7.27 21.04 9.91
CA ASP A 111 6.99 22.06 8.90
C ASP A 111 8.05 23.16 8.95
N GLU A 112 8.99 23.11 8.02
CA GLU A 112 10.09 24.07 7.90
C GLU A 112 9.99 24.85 6.58
N PRO A 113 10.12 26.18 6.60
CA PRO A 113 10.11 26.98 5.38
C PRO A 113 11.22 26.54 4.40
N GLY A 114 10.87 26.38 3.12
CA GLY A 114 11.82 25.99 2.07
C GLY A 114 12.24 24.53 2.07
N VAL A 115 11.78 23.72 3.03
CA VAL A 115 12.07 22.30 3.13
C VAL A 115 10.81 21.49 2.78
N MET A 116 10.97 20.47 1.93
CA MET A 116 9.87 19.56 1.61
C MET A 116 9.49 18.75 2.86
N ARG A 117 8.24 18.86 3.27
CA ARG A 117 7.70 18.08 4.37
C ARG A 117 7.32 16.69 3.89
N PHE A 118 7.84 15.65 4.53
CA PHE A 118 7.47 14.28 4.23
C PHE A 118 6.21 13.88 5.00
N VAL A 119 5.30 13.23 4.28
CA VAL A 119 4.01 12.78 4.81
C VAL A 119 3.69 11.39 4.29
N CYS A 120 2.72 10.73 4.93
CA CYS A 120 1.93 9.69 4.29
C CYS A 120 0.50 10.19 4.08
N VAL A 121 -0.22 9.56 3.17
CA VAL A 121 -1.62 9.86 2.87
C VAL A 121 -2.50 8.84 3.56
N ASP A 122 -3.42 9.29 4.40
CA ASP A 122 -4.34 8.42 5.10
C ASP A 122 -5.63 8.16 4.31
N SER A 123 -6.19 9.23 3.75
CA SER A 123 -7.41 9.17 2.96
C SER A 123 -7.53 10.38 2.03
N ALA A 124 -8.50 10.33 1.13
CA ALA A 124 -8.83 11.46 0.26
C ALA A 124 -10.31 11.50 -0.06
N LYS A 125 -10.81 12.71 -0.33
CA LYS A 125 -12.18 12.96 -0.76
C LYS A 125 -12.18 13.91 -1.97
N HIS A 126 -13.31 13.97 -2.67
CA HIS A 126 -13.54 14.87 -3.81
C HIS A 126 -12.45 14.75 -4.89
N LEU A 127 -12.06 13.51 -5.19
CA LEU A 127 -11.01 13.22 -6.15
C LEU A 127 -11.48 13.51 -7.58
N SER A 128 -10.64 14.21 -8.35
CA SER A 128 -10.82 14.40 -9.77
C SER A 128 -9.49 14.29 -10.52
N VAL A 129 -9.48 13.51 -11.59
CA VAL A 129 -8.32 13.34 -12.46
C VAL A 129 -8.42 14.37 -13.58
N ARG A 130 -7.33 15.10 -13.85
CA ARG A 130 -7.23 16.07 -14.95
C ARG A 130 -5.99 15.76 -15.78
N ALA A 131 -6.20 15.48 -17.06
CA ALA A 131 -5.08 15.31 -17.99
C ALA A 131 -4.24 16.59 -18.06
N HIS A 132 -2.92 16.41 -18.20
CA HIS A 132 -2.04 17.53 -18.49
C HIS A 132 -2.47 18.12 -19.84
N LYS A 133 -2.63 19.44 -19.89
CA LYS A 133 -2.80 20.11 -21.20
C LYS A 133 -1.48 19.93 -21.92
N GLY A 134 -1.51 19.24 -23.06
CA GLY A 134 -0.35 19.07 -23.91
C GLY A 134 0.29 20.43 -24.20
N HIS A 135 1.60 20.49 -24.06
CA HIS A 135 2.41 21.59 -24.51
C HIS A 135 2.73 21.41 -25.98
#